data_0b68254337ce371b620e116e386a4910
#
_entry.id   0b68254337ce371b620e116e386a4910
#
_cell.length_a   1.000
_cell.length_b   1.000
_cell.length_c   1.000
_cell.angle_alpha   90.00
_cell.angle_beta   90.00
_cell.angle_gamma   90.00
#
_symmetry.space_group_name_H-M   'P 1'
#
loop_
_entity.id
_entity.type
_entity.pdbx_description
1 polymer ?
#
loop_
_entity_poly.entity_id
_entity_poly.type
_entity_poly.pdbx_seq_one_letter_code
_entity_poly.pdbx_strand_id
1 'polypeptide(L)'
;MLLEGKKLLITGVLTDDSMAFAAAQVAQRAGAEVLLTSVGRAMSLTQRVAKKLDPVPDVMDMDVNNDEQIAAVAAEVTKRWGRVDGVLHSIGFMPQGGLGGNFLQTSWEDVATGFLHRLQHARAQRLQREG
;
A
#
# COMPACT_ATOMS: atom_id res chain seq x y z
N MET A 1 -0.47 6.81 23.86
CA MET A 1 -0.90 5.62 23.10
C MET A 1 0.30 4.98 22.41
N LEU A 2 0.21 3.70 22.08
CA LEU A 2 1.37 2.93 21.59
C LEU A 2 2.01 3.52 20.33
N LEU A 3 1.21 4.08 19.42
CA LEU A 3 1.67 4.65 18.16
C LEU A 3 1.51 6.18 18.10
N GLU A 4 1.43 6.83 19.23
CA GLU A 4 1.26 8.29 19.30
C GLU A 4 2.32 9.02 18.48
N GLY A 5 1.88 9.87 17.58
CA GLY A 5 2.76 10.66 16.70
C GLY A 5 3.49 9.87 15.61
N LYS A 6 3.26 8.56 15.48
CA LYS A 6 3.85 7.75 14.41
C LYS A 6 3.19 8.05 13.07
N LYS A 7 3.99 8.05 12.02
CA LYS A 7 3.60 8.34 10.64
C LYS A 7 3.65 7.07 9.81
N LEU A 8 2.50 6.59 9.38
CA LEU A 8 2.38 5.29 8.72
C LEU A 8 1.81 5.44 7.31
N LEU A 9 2.50 4.85 6.36
CA LEU A 9 2.04 4.69 4.98
C LEU A 9 1.48 3.28 4.80
N ILE A 10 0.23 3.16 4.37
CA ILE A 10 -0.44 1.87 4.19
C ILE A 10 -0.94 1.75 2.75
N THR A 11 -0.54 0.67 2.10
CA THR A 11 -0.96 0.33 0.74
C THR A 11 -2.00 -0.79 0.76
N GLY A 12 -2.78 -0.94 -0.31
CA GLY A 12 -3.64 -2.09 -0.52
C GLY A 12 -4.98 -2.08 0.23
N VAL A 13 -5.44 -0.93 0.69
CA VAL A 13 -6.79 -0.78 1.25
C VAL A 13 -7.80 -0.69 0.09
N LEU A 14 -8.46 -1.80 -0.23
CA LEU A 14 -9.48 -1.86 -1.28
C LEU A 14 -10.89 -2.00 -0.73
N THR A 15 -11.04 -2.76 0.35
CA THR A 15 -12.32 -3.04 1.01
C THR A 15 -12.19 -2.88 2.52
N ASP A 16 -13.30 -2.73 3.20
CA ASP A 16 -13.33 -2.57 4.66
C ASP A 16 -13.13 -3.89 5.45
N ASP A 17 -13.12 -5.01 4.75
CA ASP A 17 -12.77 -6.32 5.30
C ASP A 17 -11.32 -6.74 4.97
N SER A 18 -10.55 -5.86 4.31
CA SER A 18 -9.13 -6.11 4.04
C SER A 18 -8.27 -6.03 5.31
N MET A 19 -7.19 -6.80 5.33
CA MET A 19 -6.19 -6.72 6.42
C MET A 19 -5.58 -5.31 6.53
N ALA A 20 -5.34 -4.65 5.40
CA ALA A 20 -4.81 -3.29 5.38
C ALA A 20 -5.76 -2.28 6.02
N PHE A 21 -7.08 -2.41 5.80
CA PHE A 21 -8.07 -1.56 6.45
C PHE A 21 -8.08 -1.77 7.97
N ALA A 22 -8.10 -3.02 8.41
CA ALA A 22 -8.05 -3.33 9.84
C ALA A 22 -6.78 -2.79 10.50
N ALA A 23 -5.63 -2.91 9.83
CA ALA A 23 -4.37 -2.37 10.32
C ALA A 23 -4.40 -0.84 10.41
N ALA A 24 -4.94 -0.15 9.41
CA ALA A 24 -5.10 1.30 9.42
C ALA A 24 -5.99 1.75 10.60
N GLN A 25 -7.12 1.07 10.81
CA GLN A 25 -8.04 1.38 11.89
C GLN A 25 -7.39 1.20 13.27
N VAL A 26 -6.69 0.10 13.47
CA VAL A 26 -5.98 -0.18 14.74
C VAL A 26 -4.85 0.83 14.95
N ALA A 27 -4.09 1.16 13.92
CA ALA A 27 -3.02 2.15 13.99
C ALA A 27 -3.54 3.53 14.40
N GLN A 28 -4.65 3.99 13.81
CA GLN A 28 -5.27 5.28 14.17
C GLN A 28 -5.76 5.27 15.62
N ARG A 29 -6.42 4.20 16.05
CA ARG A 29 -6.84 4.04 17.45
C ARG A 29 -5.67 4.03 18.43
N ALA A 30 -4.49 3.60 17.98
CA ALA A 30 -3.26 3.63 18.76
C ALA A 30 -2.50 4.97 18.67
N GLY A 31 -3.04 5.98 17.97
CA GLY A 31 -2.50 7.33 17.91
C GLY A 31 -1.64 7.65 16.69
N ALA A 32 -1.57 6.76 15.70
CA ALA A 32 -0.82 7.01 14.48
C ALA A 32 -1.57 7.93 13.51
N GLU A 33 -0.81 8.72 12.76
CA GLU A 33 -1.28 9.32 11.53
C GLU A 33 -1.07 8.35 10.37
N VAL A 34 -2.10 8.19 9.53
CA VAL A 34 -2.10 7.23 8.44
C VAL A 34 -2.30 7.94 7.12
N LEU A 35 -1.50 7.58 6.12
CA LEU A 35 -1.67 7.94 4.72
C LEU A 35 -1.88 6.65 3.91
N LEU A 36 -2.85 6.66 3.01
CA LEU A 36 -3.15 5.52 2.15
C LEU A 36 -2.62 5.77 0.74
N THR A 37 -2.30 4.68 0.05
CA THR A 37 -2.07 4.72 -1.40
C THR A 37 -2.99 3.76 -2.13
N SER A 38 -3.34 4.11 -3.35
CA SER A 38 -4.09 3.27 -4.26
C SER A 38 -3.65 3.53 -5.69
N VAL A 39 -4.19 2.81 -6.65
CA VAL A 39 -3.76 2.91 -8.04
C VAL A 39 -4.96 2.90 -8.99
N GLY A 40 -4.96 3.82 -9.94
CA GLY A 40 -5.85 3.84 -11.10
C GLY A 40 -7.31 3.54 -10.76
N ARG A 41 -7.80 2.41 -11.22
CA ARG A 41 -9.20 1.99 -11.04
C ARG A 41 -9.61 1.76 -9.58
N ALA A 42 -8.66 1.42 -8.71
CA ALA A 42 -8.91 1.17 -7.30
C ALA A 42 -9.02 2.45 -6.47
N MET A 43 -8.63 3.60 -7.01
CA MET A 43 -8.61 4.87 -6.28
C MET A 43 -9.98 5.22 -5.69
N SER A 44 -11.04 5.11 -6.47
CA SER A 44 -12.41 5.41 -6.01
C SER A 44 -12.90 4.46 -4.92
N LEU A 45 -12.51 3.18 -5.00
CA LEU A 45 -12.82 2.19 -3.97
C LEU A 45 -12.11 2.52 -2.67
N THR A 46 -10.81 2.79 -2.73
CA THR A 46 -10.00 3.15 -1.56
C THR A 46 -10.51 4.43 -0.91
N GLN A 47 -10.83 5.46 -1.70
CA GLN A 47 -11.39 6.72 -1.17
C GLN A 47 -12.73 6.50 -0.47
N ARG A 48 -13.58 5.63 -1.01
CA ARG A 48 -14.87 5.29 -0.38
C ARG A 48 -14.66 4.59 0.96
N VAL A 49 -13.75 3.63 1.01
CA VAL A 49 -13.46 2.87 2.22
C VAL A 49 -12.73 3.73 3.26
N ALA A 50 -11.85 4.63 2.82
CA ALA A 50 -11.14 5.55 3.70
C ALA A 50 -12.08 6.43 4.54
N LYS A 51 -13.28 6.75 4.03
CA LYS A 51 -14.30 7.51 4.78
C LYS A 51 -14.82 6.79 6.02
N LYS A 52 -14.56 5.49 6.15
CA LYS A 52 -14.91 4.70 7.34
C LYS A 52 -13.83 4.74 8.42
N LEU A 53 -12.69 5.36 8.14
CA LEU A 53 -11.61 5.59 9.10
C LEU A 53 -11.77 6.97 9.75
N ASP A 54 -11.33 7.10 10.98
CA ASP A 54 -11.40 8.35 11.74
C ASP A 54 -10.06 8.63 12.45
N PRO A 55 -9.36 9.71 12.09
CA PRO A 55 -9.67 10.69 11.04
C PRO A 55 -9.60 10.06 9.64
N VAL A 56 -10.35 10.64 8.69
CA VAL A 56 -10.31 10.16 7.29
C VAL A 56 -8.92 10.43 6.70
N PRO A 57 -8.16 9.39 6.32
CA PRO A 57 -6.84 9.57 5.76
C PRO A 57 -6.91 10.03 4.30
N ASP A 58 -5.92 10.79 3.87
CA ASP A 58 -5.72 11.07 2.45
C ASP A 58 -5.30 9.80 1.70
N VAL A 59 -5.67 9.75 0.43
CA VAL A 59 -5.30 8.66 -0.47
C VAL A 59 -4.50 9.24 -1.63
N MET A 60 -3.28 8.76 -1.80
CA MET A 60 -2.40 9.16 -2.90
C MET A 60 -2.37 8.09 -3.99
N ASP A 61 -2.24 8.53 -5.24
CA ASP A 61 -2.07 7.63 -6.37
C ASP A 61 -0.63 7.12 -6.43
N MET A 62 -0.45 5.81 -6.37
CA MET A 62 0.87 5.18 -6.45
C MET A 62 0.76 3.78 -7.05
N ASP A 63 1.19 3.64 -8.29
CA ASP A 63 1.49 2.34 -8.87
C ASP A 63 2.90 1.93 -8.45
N VAL A 64 3.02 0.79 -7.78
CA VAL A 64 4.31 0.26 -7.32
C VAL A 64 5.26 -0.12 -8.45
N ASN A 65 4.76 -0.20 -9.68
CA ASN A 65 5.56 -0.40 -10.89
C ASN A 65 5.99 0.92 -11.55
N ASN A 66 5.60 2.07 -11.02
CA ASN A 66 5.91 3.38 -11.57
C ASN A 66 6.83 4.15 -10.63
N ASP A 67 8.12 4.19 -10.96
CA ASP A 67 9.15 4.84 -10.14
C ASP A 67 8.88 6.36 -9.95
N GLU A 68 8.28 7.03 -10.93
CA GLU A 68 7.93 8.45 -10.83
C GLU A 68 6.82 8.69 -9.80
N GLN A 69 5.82 7.80 -9.76
CA GLN A 69 4.75 7.90 -8.77
C GLN A 69 5.26 7.58 -7.36
N ILE A 70 6.14 6.60 -7.22
CA ILE A 70 6.80 6.31 -5.94
C ILE A 70 7.60 7.53 -5.46
N ALA A 71 8.37 8.14 -6.33
CA ALA A 71 9.13 9.36 -6.02
C ALA A 71 8.22 10.52 -5.64
N ALA A 72 7.09 10.71 -6.32
CA ALA A 72 6.10 11.73 -6.00
C ALA A 72 5.48 11.53 -4.62
N VAL A 73 5.14 10.29 -4.26
CA VAL A 73 4.64 9.96 -2.91
C VAL A 73 5.71 10.21 -1.85
N ALA A 74 6.96 9.80 -2.11
CA ALA A 74 8.07 10.05 -1.19
C ALA A 74 8.29 11.55 -0.96
N ALA A 75 8.24 12.37 -2.00
CA ALA A 75 8.36 13.82 -1.90
C ALA A 75 7.22 14.44 -1.08
N GLU A 76 5.98 14.01 -1.32
CA GLU A 76 4.82 14.50 -0.56
C GLU A 76 4.88 14.10 0.91
N VAL A 77 5.26 12.87 1.20
CA VAL A 77 5.43 12.38 2.58
C VAL A 77 6.54 13.15 3.29
N THR A 78 7.66 13.41 2.63
CA THR A 78 8.75 14.22 3.17
C THR A 78 8.29 15.64 3.47
N LYS A 79 7.56 16.27 2.56
CA LYS A 79 7.01 17.61 2.75
C LYS A 79 6.01 17.67 3.91
N ARG A 80 5.15 16.65 4.03
CA ARG A 80 4.04 16.61 5.00
C ARG A 80 4.51 16.23 6.41
N TRP A 81 5.37 15.23 6.50
CA TRP A 81 5.76 14.60 7.77
C TRP A 81 7.26 14.70 8.08
N GLY A 82 8.11 14.91 7.08
CA GLY A 82 9.56 14.88 7.23
C GLY A 82 10.15 13.48 7.46
N ARG A 83 9.30 12.50 7.77
CA ARG A 83 9.71 11.11 8.03
C ARG A 83 8.54 10.15 7.84
N VAL A 84 8.85 8.87 7.70
CA VAL A 84 7.91 7.75 7.81
C VAL A 84 8.42 6.82 8.89
N ASP A 85 7.58 6.52 9.88
CA ASP A 85 7.93 5.58 10.96
C ASP A 85 7.68 4.12 10.56
N GLY A 86 6.77 3.88 9.62
CA GLY A 86 6.48 2.54 9.12
C GLY A 86 5.69 2.54 7.82
N VAL A 87 5.93 1.50 7.04
CA VAL A 87 5.17 1.21 5.82
C VAL A 87 4.56 -0.17 5.92
N LEU A 88 3.24 -0.26 5.80
CA LEU A 88 2.56 -1.53 5.62
C LEU A 88 2.25 -1.73 4.15
N HIS A 89 2.92 -2.71 3.57
CA HIS A 89 2.64 -3.12 2.21
C HIS A 89 1.70 -4.31 2.18
N SER A 90 0.52 -4.09 1.64
CA SER A 90 -0.54 -5.09 1.55
C SER A 90 -1.08 -5.20 0.12
N ILE A 91 -0.16 -5.23 -0.85
CA ILE A 91 -0.47 -5.44 -2.26
C ILE A 91 0.09 -6.79 -2.69
N GLY A 92 -0.73 -7.60 -3.31
CA GLY A 92 -0.34 -8.79 -4.02
C GLY A 92 -1.00 -8.78 -5.39
N PHE A 93 -0.30 -9.29 -6.37
CA PHE A 93 -0.86 -9.50 -7.70
C PHE A 93 -0.48 -10.90 -8.20
N MET A 94 -1.47 -11.58 -8.75
CA MET A 94 -1.30 -12.84 -9.46
C MET A 94 -2.17 -12.78 -10.71
N PRO A 95 -1.63 -13.04 -11.90
CA PRO A 95 -2.43 -13.16 -13.12
C PRO A 95 -3.51 -14.23 -12.99
N GLN A 96 -4.60 -14.06 -13.73
CA GLN A 96 -5.77 -14.94 -13.68
C GLN A 96 -5.41 -16.43 -13.83
N GLY A 97 -4.42 -16.75 -14.68
CA GLY A 97 -3.96 -18.13 -14.90
C GLY A 97 -3.29 -18.78 -13.67
N GLY A 98 -2.85 -17.98 -12.71
CA GLY A 98 -2.30 -18.44 -11.44
C GLY A 98 -3.30 -18.55 -10.31
N LEU A 99 -4.56 -18.16 -10.57
CA LEU A 99 -5.67 -18.24 -9.61
C LEU A 99 -6.60 -19.39 -9.96
N GLY A 100 -7.11 -20.09 -8.94
CA GLY A 100 -8.06 -21.17 -9.13
C GLY A 100 -7.44 -22.57 -9.01
N GLY A 101 -8.19 -23.61 -9.42
CA GLY A 101 -7.85 -24.99 -9.14
C GLY A 101 -6.69 -25.60 -9.94
N ASN A 102 -6.18 -24.91 -10.95
CA ASN A 102 -5.15 -25.42 -11.87
C ASN A 102 -3.75 -24.85 -11.60
N PHE A 103 -3.39 -24.72 -10.38
CA PHE A 103 -2.11 -24.20 -9.93
C PHE A 103 -0.90 -24.82 -10.65
N LEU A 104 -0.91 -26.15 -10.90
CA LEU A 104 0.17 -26.85 -11.58
C LEU A 104 0.29 -26.52 -13.09
N GLN A 105 -0.71 -25.85 -13.66
CA GLN A 105 -0.72 -25.42 -15.07
C GLN A 105 -0.35 -23.93 -15.22
N THR A 106 0.01 -23.29 -14.13
CA THR A 106 0.41 -21.87 -14.15
C THR A 106 1.67 -21.71 -15.01
N SER A 107 1.62 -20.79 -15.98
CA SER A 107 2.76 -20.51 -16.85
C SER A 107 3.89 -19.86 -16.06
N TRP A 108 5.13 -20.03 -16.53
CA TRP A 108 6.28 -19.33 -15.95
C TRP A 108 6.13 -17.80 -16.05
N GLU A 109 5.54 -17.29 -17.11
CA GLU A 109 5.27 -15.86 -17.27
C GLU A 109 4.37 -15.30 -16.17
N ASP A 110 3.31 -16.03 -15.81
CA ASP A 110 2.41 -15.66 -14.72
C ASP A 110 3.11 -15.71 -13.36
N VAL A 111 3.92 -16.73 -13.13
CA VAL A 111 4.74 -16.85 -11.91
C VAL A 111 5.73 -15.70 -11.82
N ALA A 112 6.45 -15.42 -12.91
CA ALA A 112 7.41 -14.32 -12.97
C ALA A 112 6.75 -12.96 -12.71
N THR A 113 5.58 -12.71 -13.26
CA THR A 113 4.80 -11.49 -13.04
C THR A 113 4.45 -11.33 -11.56
N GLY A 114 3.98 -12.40 -10.91
CA GLY A 114 3.68 -12.38 -9.48
C GLY A 114 4.92 -12.08 -8.61
N PHE A 115 6.08 -12.65 -8.97
CA PHE A 115 7.34 -12.39 -8.28
C PHE A 115 7.89 -10.98 -8.52
N LEU A 116 7.81 -10.47 -9.75
CA LEU A 116 8.27 -9.13 -10.09
C LEU A 116 7.52 -8.07 -9.29
N HIS A 117 6.22 -8.20 -9.13
CA HIS A 117 5.44 -7.32 -8.28
C HIS A 117 5.95 -7.27 -6.84
N ARG A 118 6.37 -8.39 -6.29
CA ARG A 118 6.93 -8.45 -4.93
C ARG A 118 8.34 -7.87 -4.83
N LEU A 119 9.18 -8.12 -5.83
CA LEU A 119 10.58 -7.65 -5.84
C LEU A 119 10.69 -6.14 -6.06
N GLN A 120 9.93 -5.59 -6.98
CA GLN A 120 9.85 -4.14 -7.20
C GLN A 120 9.39 -3.40 -5.96
N HIS A 121 8.60 -4.04 -5.18
CA HIS A 121 8.06 -3.58 -3.94
C HIS A 121 9.09 -3.50 -2.81
N ALA A 122 9.90 -4.55 -2.64
CA ALA A 122 11.02 -4.53 -1.70
C ALA A 122 12.05 -3.44 -2.07
N ARG A 123 12.20 -3.16 -3.37
CA ARG A 123 13.05 -2.07 -3.87
C ARG A 123 12.48 -0.70 -3.50
N ALA A 124 11.18 -0.48 -3.66
CA ALA A 124 10.52 0.76 -3.28
C ALA A 124 10.67 1.06 -1.78
N GLN A 125 10.56 0.05 -0.93
CA GLN A 125 10.76 0.19 0.52
C GLN A 125 12.22 0.55 0.88
N ARG A 126 13.20 0.05 0.12
CA ARG A 126 14.62 0.36 0.35
C ARG A 126 14.93 1.82 0.03
N LEU A 127 14.44 2.33 -1.10
CA LEU A 127 14.64 3.72 -1.51
C LEU A 127 14.06 4.73 -0.51
N GLN A 128 13.02 4.37 0.23
CA GLN A 128 12.43 5.19 1.28
C GLN A 128 13.26 5.23 2.58
N ARG A 129 14.17 4.27 2.78
CA ARG A 129 15.04 4.21 3.96
C ARG A 129 16.38 4.93 3.79
N GLU A 130 16.81 5.10 2.54
CA GLU A 130 18.12 5.66 2.18
C GLU A 130 18.04 7.15 1.80
N GLY A 131 16.85 7.75 1.70
CA GLY A 131 16.59 9.17 1.48
C GLY A 131 16.13 9.86 2.75
#